data_c8ff11fcb2e93eeda6b350a7126c7ada
#
_entry.id   c8ff11fcb2e93eeda6b350a7126c7ada
#
_cell.length_a   1.000
_cell.length_b   1.000
_cell.length_c   1.000
_cell.angle_alpha   90.00
_cell.angle_beta   90.00
_cell.angle_gamma   90.00
#
_symmetry.space_group_name_H-M   'P 1'
#
loop_
_entity.id
_entity.type
_entity.pdbx_description
1 polymer ?
#
loop_
_entity_poly.entity_id
_entity_poly.type
_entity_poly.pdbx_seq_one_letter_code
_entity_poly.pdbx_strand_id
1 'polypeptide(L)' 'MVFKKITLIGTSDESFDAAADNALDRAEDTLDNIYWAEVEEFGVEMASADGREYQAELEVAFELE' A
#
# COMPACT_ATOMS: atom_id res chain seq x y z
N MET A 1 -3.35 15.17 -19.42
CA MET A 1 -2.96 14.77 -18.06
C MET A 1 -1.98 13.63 -18.11
N VAL A 2 -0.98 13.67 -17.25
CA VAL A 2 0.00 12.59 -17.16
C VAL A 2 0.07 12.11 -15.72
N PHE A 3 -0.02 10.81 -15.52
CA PHE A 3 0.08 10.19 -14.21
C PHE A 3 1.33 9.33 -14.11
N LYS A 4 1.83 9.22 -12.92
CA LYS A 4 2.91 8.29 -12.59
C LYS A 4 2.39 7.34 -11.52
N LYS A 5 2.84 6.10 -11.56
CA LYS A 5 2.54 5.11 -10.53
C LYS A 5 3.80 4.74 -9.78
N ILE A 6 3.64 4.55 -8.48
CA ILE A 6 4.69 3.99 -7.63
C ILE A 6 4.13 2.80 -6.87
N THR A 7 5.01 1.87 -6.55
CA THR A 7 4.64 0.67 -5.80
C THR A 7 4.97 0.85 -4.33
N LEU A 8 4.00 0.56 -3.47
CA LEU A 8 4.18 0.55 -2.02
C LEU A 8 3.71 -0.79 -1.48
N ILE A 9 4.33 -1.21 -0.38
CA ILE A 9 3.89 -2.40 0.35
C ILE A 9 3.56 -1.96 1.78
N GLY A 10 2.31 -2.11 2.15
CA GLY A 10 1.87 -1.90 3.52
C GLY A 10 1.81 -3.21 4.27
N THR A 11 2.02 -3.17 5.57
CA THR A 11 1.95 -4.36 6.42
C THR A 11 1.06 -4.09 7.63
N SER A 12 0.50 -5.16 8.19
CA SER A 12 -0.32 -5.09 9.39
C SER A 12 -0.37 -6.47 10.04
N ASP A 13 -0.41 -6.50 11.35
CA ASP A 13 -0.64 -7.75 12.09
C ASP A 13 -2.13 -8.07 12.26
N GLU A 14 -3.01 -7.23 11.74
CA GLU A 14 -4.46 -7.36 11.93
C GLU A 14 -5.19 -7.89 10.71
N SER A 15 -4.99 -7.30 9.54
CA SER A 15 -5.77 -7.64 8.35
C SER A 15 -5.13 -7.13 7.07
N PHE A 16 -5.62 -7.65 5.93
CA PHE A 16 -5.24 -7.13 4.62
C PHE A 16 -5.72 -5.68 4.42
N ASP A 17 -6.92 -5.36 4.89
CA ASP A 17 -7.45 -4.00 4.77
C ASP A 17 -6.58 -3.01 5.53
N ALA A 18 -6.16 -3.37 6.75
CA ALA A 18 -5.28 -2.53 7.54
C ALA A 18 -3.91 -2.37 6.87
N ALA A 19 -3.39 -3.44 6.26
CA ALA A 19 -2.13 -3.36 5.52
C ALA A 19 -2.23 -2.38 4.35
N ALA A 20 -3.32 -2.45 3.58
CA ALA A 20 -3.55 -1.52 2.48
C ALA A 20 -3.69 -0.07 2.99
N ASP A 21 -4.45 0.14 4.05
CA ASP A 21 -4.63 1.47 4.63
C ASP A 21 -3.32 2.06 5.13
N ASN A 22 -2.46 1.25 5.73
CA ASN A 22 -1.14 1.72 6.18
C ASN A 22 -0.29 2.24 5.01
N ALA A 23 -0.33 1.55 3.87
CA ALA A 23 0.36 2.02 2.67
C ALA A 23 -0.24 3.32 2.15
N LEU A 24 -1.57 3.43 2.12
CA LEU A 24 -2.26 4.62 1.64
C LEU A 24 -2.01 5.83 2.55
N ASP A 25 -2.04 5.62 3.85
CA ASP A 25 -1.75 6.69 4.82
C ASP A 25 -0.34 7.25 4.60
N ARG A 26 0.62 6.38 4.36
CA ARG A 26 1.99 6.80 4.09
C ARG A 26 2.10 7.55 2.78
N ALA A 27 1.40 7.09 1.75
CA ALA A 27 1.38 7.76 0.44
C ALA A 27 0.81 9.17 0.58
N GLU A 28 -0.27 9.33 1.32
CA GLU A 28 -0.90 10.64 1.54
C GLU A 28 0.02 11.60 2.27
N ASP A 29 0.90 11.11 3.15
CA ASP A 29 1.84 11.94 3.87
C ASP A 29 3.00 12.46 2.99
N THR A 30 3.34 11.72 1.94
CA THR A 30 4.57 11.98 1.19
C THR A 30 4.36 12.42 -0.25
N LEU A 31 3.18 12.22 -0.80
CA LEU A 31 2.86 12.52 -2.20
C LEU A 31 1.72 13.52 -2.31
N ASP A 32 1.81 14.37 -3.31
CA ASP A 32 0.74 15.28 -3.67
C ASP A 32 -0.05 14.73 -4.85
N ASN A 33 -1.29 15.15 -4.98
CA ASN A 33 -2.13 14.88 -6.15
C ASN A 33 -2.36 13.40 -6.44
N ILE A 34 -2.55 12.62 -5.37
CA ILE A 34 -2.91 11.21 -5.52
C ILE A 34 -4.34 11.12 -6.05
N TYR A 35 -4.54 10.32 -7.10
CA TYR A 35 -5.85 10.15 -7.72
C TYR A 35 -6.48 8.81 -7.42
N TRP A 36 -5.70 7.72 -7.52
CA TRP A 36 -6.23 6.38 -7.21
C TRP A 36 -5.11 5.45 -6.81
N ALA A 37 -5.50 4.31 -6.25
CA ALA A 37 -4.58 3.23 -5.95
C ALA A 37 -5.21 1.91 -6.35
N GLU A 38 -4.37 0.96 -6.73
CA GLU A 38 -4.80 -0.39 -7.10
C GLU A 38 -4.08 -1.37 -6.21
N VAL A 39 -4.80 -2.34 -5.65
CA VAL A 39 -4.17 -3.44 -4.93
C VAL A 39 -3.76 -4.50 -5.93
N GLU A 40 -2.46 -4.77 -6.03
CA GLU A 40 -1.92 -5.73 -6.98
C GLU A 40 -1.84 -7.13 -6.38
N GLU A 41 -1.37 -7.23 -5.15
CA GLU A 41 -1.18 -8.51 -4.49
C GLU A 41 -1.43 -8.40 -2.99
N PHE A 42 -1.93 -9.49 -2.42
CA PHE A 42 -1.95 -9.69 -0.98
C PHE A 42 -1.00 -10.82 -0.63
N GLY A 43 -0.33 -10.70 0.51
CA GLY A 43 0.56 -11.72 0.99
C GLY A 43 0.48 -11.84 2.50
N VAL A 44 0.96 -12.95 3.02
CA VAL A 44 1.04 -13.16 4.47
C VAL A 44 2.40 -13.72 4.79
N GLU A 45 3.13 -13.04 5.66
CA GLU A 45 4.35 -13.59 6.24
C GLU A 45 3.97 -14.43 7.44
N MET A 46 4.41 -15.68 7.44
CA MET A 46 4.04 -16.65 8.47
C MET A 46 5.22 -17.10 9.32
N ALA A 47 6.43 -16.66 8.98
CA ALA A 47 7.64 -17.06 9.69
C ALA A 47 7.94 -16.22 10.93
N SER A 48 7.15 -15.23 11.21
CA SER A 48 7.34 -14.34 12.37
C SER A 48 7.03 -15.08 13.66
N ALA A 49 7.85 -14.86 14.68
CA ALA A 49 7.60 -15.39 16.03
C ALA A 49 6.34 -14.78 16.65
N ASP A 50 5.91 -13.62 16.20
CA ASP A 50 4.75 -12.90 16.74
C ASP A 50 3.45 -13.22 16.01
N GLY A 51 3.47 -14.19 15.09
CA GLY A 51 2.29 -14.60 14.34
C GLY A 51 2.35 -14.15 12.89
N ARG A 52 1.19 -13.91 12.32
CA ARG A 52 1.07 -13.53 10.90
C ARG A 52 1.26 -12.04 10.72
N GLU A 53 1.91 -11.68 9.61
CA GLU A 53 1.95 -10.31 9.15
C GLU A 53 1.33 -10.24 7.78
N TYR A 54 0.23 -9.49 7.67
CA TYR A 54 -0.48 -9.30 6.41
C TYR A 54 0.20 -8.23 5.60
N GLN A 55 0.27 -8.43 4.29
CA GLN A 55 0.91 -7.50 3.36
C GLN A 55 -0.04 -7.15 2.22
N ALA A 56 0.01 -5.91 1.77
CA ALA A 56 -0.69 -5.48 0.57
C ALA A 56 0.28 -4.69 -0.29
N GLU A 57 0.42 -5.11 -1.55
CA GLU A 57 1.21 -4.39 -2.54
C GLU A 57 0.26 -3.54 -3.36
N LEU A 58 0.51 -2.23 -3.38
CA LEU A 58 -0.34 -1.27 -4.07
C LEU A 58 0.46 -0.47 -5.09
N GLU A 59 -0.20 -0.20 -6.21
CA GLU A 59 0.24 0.82 -7.15
C GLU A 59 -0.54 2.10 -6.86
N VAL A 60 0.18 3.16 -6.54
CA VAL A 60 -0.44 4.47 -6.25
C VAL A 60 -0.19 5.40 -7.42
N ALA A 61 -1.27 5.94 -7.98
CA ALA A 61 -1.20 6.82 -9.13
C ALA A 61 -1.39 8.28 -8.69
N PHE A 62 -0.48 9.13 -9.14
CA PHE A 62 -0.55 10.55 -8.85
C PHE A 62 -0.27 11.36 -10.12
N GLU A 63 -0.86 12.56 -10.15
CA GLU A 63 -0.77 13.41 -11.32
C GLU A 63 0.54 14.18 -11.35
N LEU A 64 1.23 14.14 -12.50
CA LEU A 64 2.43 14.92 -12.72
C LEU A 64 2.12 16.29 -13.33
N GLU A 65 1.13 16.33 -14.21
CA GLU A 65 0.76 17.56 -14.90
C GLU A 65 -0.66 17.49 -15.46
#